data_d47d2d00deb5d8c4b51c9d9bf1b1bbc6
#
_entry.id   d47d2d00deb5d8c4b51c9d9bf1b1bbc6
#
_cell.length_a   1.000
_cell.length_b   1.000
_cell.length_c   1.000
_cell.angle_alpha   90.00
_cell.angle_beta   90.00
_cell.angle_gamma   90.00
#
_symmetry.space_group_name_H-M   'P 1'
#
loop_
_entity.id
_entity.type
_entity.pdbx_description
1 polymer ?
#
loop_
_entity_poly.entity_id
_entity_poly.type
_entity_poly.pdbx_seq_one_letter_code
_entity_poly.pdbx_strand_id
1 'polypeptide(L)'
;VTALVCAPLFSMAHAQDARPAAAPPAAAQDKTLTVFAAASMKNALDEANAAFTAKSDVKVTSSYAASSALAKQLEQGAPADIFISADTDWMDYSSGKKTISDATRVNLLGNKIVLIAPKDSKLADVKIGQGFDLAKLAGDGKIATGDVKAVPVGKYAKAALEKLGAWQAAEPKFAMAESVRAALALVSRGEAALGIVYETDAKVDPGVKIIGAFPADSHPAIIYPVAATATAKTDATGYLAFLRSAAAK
;
A
#
# COMPACT_ATOMS: atom_id res chain seq x y z
N VAL A 1 32.37 -70.84 -66.57
CA VAL A 1 31.65 -70.63 -65.33
C VAL A 1 32.63 -69.90 -64.41
N THR A 2 32.49 -68.54 -64.31
CA THR A 2 33.42 -67.64 -63.64
C THR A 2 32.80 -67.24 -62.31
N ALA A 3 33.50 -67.55 -61.22
CA ALA A 3 33.13 -67.19 -59.86
C ALA A 3 33.73 -65.82 -59.54
N LEU A 4 32.87 -64.88 -59.19
CA LEU A 4 33.24 -63.51 -58.75
C LEU A 4 33.33 -63.53 -57.23
N VAL A 5 34.50 -63.25 -56.67
CA VAL A 5 34.73 -63.11 -55.22
C VAL A 5 34.55 -61.66 -54.85
N CYS A 6 33.58 -61.44 -54.00
CA CYS A 6 33.31 -60.11 -53.44
C CYS A 6 33.95 -59.99 -52.04
N ALA A 7 34.90 -59.07 -51.85
CA ALA A 7 35.56 -58.82 -50.60
C ALA A 7 34.76 -57.70 -49.83
N PRO A 8 34.55 -57.79 -48.52
CA PRO A 8 33.88 -56.73 -47.73
C PRO A 8 34.86 -55.63 -47.32
N LEU A 9 34.47 -54.36 -47.62
CA LEU A 9 35.14 -53.17 -47.11
C LEU A 9 34.73 -52.94 -45.65
N PHE A 10 35.67 -53.05 -44.77
CA PHE A 10 35.54 -52.62 -43.38
C PHE A 10 35.58 -51.08 -43.31
N SER A 11 34.45 -50.48 -43.01
CA SER A 11 34.39 -49.07 -42.72
C SER A 11 34.68 -48.86 -41.24
N MET A 12 35.80 -48.25 -40.93
CA MET A 12 36.14 -47.81 -39.54
C MET A 12 35.28 -46.58 -39.22
N ALA A 13 34.28 -46.75 -38.35
CA ALA A 13 33.52 -45.66 -37.77
C ALA A 13 34.43 -44.99 -36.70
N HIS A 14 34.76 -43.72 -36.93
CA HIS A 14 35.35 -42.86 -35.90
C HIS A 14 34.27 -42.52 -34.86
N ALA A 15 34.46 -43.01 -33.65
CA ALA A 15 33.70 -42.55 -32.49
C ALA A 15 34.13 -41.10 -32.19
N GLN A 16 33.29 -40.14 -32.53
CA GLN A 16 33.41 -38.76 -32.05
C GLN A 16 32.98 -38.74 -30.57
N ASP A 17 33.93 -38.44 -29.68
CA ASP A 17 33.67 -38.10 -28.29
C ASP A 17 32.72 -36.88 -28.24
N ALA A 18 31.45 -37.16 -28.05
CA ALA A 18 30.45 -36.12 -27.76
C ALA A 18 30.69 -35.61 -26.33
N ARG A 19 31.45 -34.54 -26.21
CA ARG A 19 31.52 -33.76 -24.96
C ARG A 19 30.09 -33.35 -24.58
N PRO A 20 29.60 -33.61 -23.35
CA PRO A 20 28.30 -33.12 -22.93
C PRO A 20 28.29 -31.60 -23.03
N ALA A 21 27.38 -31.03 -23.80
CA ALA A 21 27.15 -29.60 -23.84
C ALA A 21 26.81 -29.13 -22.42
N ALA A 22 27.60 -28.20 -21.91
CA ALA A 22 27.29 -27.54 -20.63
C ALA A 22 25.87 -26.99 -20.72
N ALA A 23 25.02 -27.38 -19.76
CA ALA A 23 23.69 -26.83 -19.64
C ALA A 23 23.81 -25.29 -19.55
N PRO A 24 22.94 -24.52 -20.26
CA PRO A 24 22.97 -23.08 -20.14
C PRO A 24 22.79 -22.72 -18.66
N PRO A 25 23.48 -21.67 -18.17
CA PRO A 25 23.30 -21.21 -16.79
C PRO A 25 21.82 -20.95 -16.58
N ALA A 26 21.24 -21.54 -15.52
CA ALA A 26 19.87 -21.27 -15.13
C ALA A 26 19.71 -19.74 -15.07
N ALA A 27 18.83 -19.20 -15.91
CA ALA A 27 18.53 -17.79 -15.90
C ALA A 27 18.19 -17.43 -14.45
N ALA A 28 18.93 -16.50 -13.86
CA ALA A 28 18.64 -15.98 -12.55
C ALA A 28 17.18 -15.50 -12.61
N GLN A 29 16.27 -16.19 -11.94
CA GLN A 29 14.89 -15.75 -11.84
C GLN A 29 14.94 -14.39 -11.14
N ASP A 30 14.54 -13.32 -11.85
CA ASP A 30 14.42 -12.01 -11.25
C ASP A 30 13.53 -12.13 -10.01
N LYS A 31 14.15 -12.04 -8.85
CA LYS A 31 13.42 -12.13 -7.58
C LYS A 31 12.59 -10.88 -7.43
N THR A 32 11.31 -11.00 -7.68
CA THR A 32 10.35 -9.89 -7.56
C THR A 32 9.43 -10.14 -6.37
N LEU A 33 9.32 -9.16 -5.50
CA LEU A 33 8.39 -9.12 -4.37
C LEU A 33 7.26 -8.12 -4.68
N THR A 34 6.02 -8.55 -4.56
CA THR A 34 4.84 -7.72 -4.79
C THR A 34 4.24 -7.28 -3.46
N VAL A 35 4.10 -5.97 -3.26
CA VAL A 35 3.56 -5.37 -2.04
C VAL A 35 2.24 -4.67 -2.34
N PHE A 36 1.18 -5.04 -1.63
CA PHE A 36 -0.08 -4.31 -1.58
C PHE A 36 -0.07 -3.41 -0.35
N ALA A 37 -0.06 -2.11 -0.54
CA ALA A 37 0.06 -1.15 0.56
C ALA A 37 -0.98 -0.04 0.50
N ALA A 38 -1.45 0.37 1.67
CA ALA A 38 -2.32 1.53 1.81
C ALA A 38 -1.73 2.74 1.08
N ALA A 39 -2.57 3.50 0.36
CA ALA A 39 -2.16 4.61 -0.51
C ALA A 39 -1.30 5.67 0.22
N SER A 40 -1.55 5.89 1.50
CA SER A 40 -0.77 6.80 2.35
C SER A 40 0.69 6.39 2.56
N MET A 41 1.02 5.11 2.29
CA MET A 41 2.38 4.60 2.44
C MET A 41 3.29 4.94 1.25
N LYS A 42 2.73 5.42 0.13
CA LYS A 42 3.44 5.48 -1.15
C LYS A 42 4.82 6.09 -1.05
N ASN A 43 4.96 7.30 -0.55
CA ASN A 43 6.25 8.00 -0.54
C ASN A 43 7.28 7.29 0.34
N ALA A 44 6.93 6.99 1.59
CA ALA A 44 7.83 6.32 2.52
C ALA A 44 8.20 4.90 2.05
N LEU A 45 7.22 4.18 1.48
CA LEU A 45 7.46 2.81 1.04
C LEU A 45 8.28 2.74 -0.25
N ASP A 46 8.12 3.69 -1.17
CA ASP A 46 8.95 3.78 -2.38
C ASP A 46 10.43 3.98 -2.01
N GLU A 47 10.73 4.84 -1.02
CA GLU A 47 12.09 5.03 -0.50
C GLU A 47 12.62 3.77 0.18
N ALA A 48 11.82 3.12 1.03
CA ALA A 48 12.18 1.87 1.68
C ALA A 48 12.42 0.75 0.67
N ASN A 49 11.60 0.65 -0.37
CA ASN A 49 11.74 -0.34 -1.45
C ASN A 49 13.06 -0.17 -2.22
N ALA A 50 13.39 1.07 -2.55
CA ALA A 50 14.67 1.38 -3.22
C ALA A 50 15.86 0.97 -2.34
N ALA A 51 15.81 1.29 -1.04
CA ALA A 51 16.85 0.91 -0.09
C ALA A 51 16.95 -0.62 0.12
N PHE A 52 15.84 -1.33 0.11
CA PHE A 52 15.83 -2.79 0.20
C PHE A 52 16.40 -3.43 -1.07
N THR A 53 15.95 -3.00 -2.24
CA THR A 53 16.42 -3.50 -3.53
C THR A 53 17.93 -3.32 -3.68
N ALA A 54 18.47 -2.17 -3.26
CA ALA A 54 19.92 -1.91 -3.32
C ALA A 54 20.76 -2.85 -2.44
N LYS A 55 20.15 -3.51 -1.44
CA LYS A 55 20.85 -4.38 -0.47
C LYS A 55 20.62 -5.87 -0.71
N SER A 56 19.57 -6.24 -1.43
CA SER A 56 19.09 -7.63 -1.47
C SER A 56 18.99 -8.24 -2.87
N ASP A 57 19.25 -7.48 -3.92
CA ASP A 57 19.02 -7.88 -5.33
C ASP A 57 17.56 -8.33 -5.61
N VAL A 58 16.62 -8.01 -4.71
CA VAL A 58 15.20 -8.31 -4.86
C VAL A 58 14.48 -7.05 -5.34
N LYS A 59 13.84 -7.13 -6.50
CA LYS A 59 13.01 -6.05 -7.01
C LYS A 59 11.68 -6.00 -6.24
N VAL A 60 11.34 -4.85 -5.67
CA VAL A 60 10.05 -4.65 -5.01
C VAL A 60 9.11 -3.87 -5.92
N THR A 61 7.93 -4.40 -6.16
CA THR A 61 6.86 -3.74 -6.91
C THR A 61 5.68 -3.51 -5.97
N SER A 62 5.21 -2.27 -5.86
CA SER A 62 4.13 -1.91 -4.95
C SER A 62 2.88 -1.45 -5.69
N SER A 63 1.72 -1.92 -5.23
CA SER A 63 0.39 -1.45 -5.62
C SER A 63 -0.20 -0.65 -4.47
N TYR A 64 -0.61 0.58 -4.76
CA TYR A 64 -1.14 1.52 -3.76
C TYR A 64 -2.60 1.80 -3.99
N ALA A 65 -3.44 1.47 -3.00
CA ALA A 65 -4.88 1.74 -3.01
C ALA A 65 -5.41 1.85 -1.58
N ALA A 66 -6.72 2.02 -1.41
CA ALA A 66 -7.33 1.87 -0.10
C ALA A 66 -7.15 0.44 0.42
N SER A 67 -6.92 0.28 1.73
CA SER A 67 -6.74 -1.04 2.35
C SER A 67 -7.93 -1.96 2.10
N SER A 68 -9.15 -1.40 2.04
CA SER A 68 -10.38 -2.10 1.68
C SER A 68 -10.33 -2.74 0.29
N ALA A 69 -9.87 -1.98 -0.70
CA ALA A 69 -9.76 -2.46 -2.08
C ALA A 69 -8.70 -3.56 -2.20
N LEU A 70 -7.54 -3.37 -1.57
CA LEU A 70 -6.44 -4.33 -1.58
C LEU A 70 -6.82 -5.64 -0.87
N ALA A 71 -7.48 -5.56 0.29
CA ALA A 71 -7.97 -6.74 1.01
C ALA A 71 -8.98 -7.54 0.18
N LYS A 72 -9.86 -6.86 -0.57
CA LYS A 72 -10.79 -7.52 -1.50
C LYS A 72 -10.09 -8.14 -2.70
N GLN A 73 -9.05 -7.50 -3.23
CA GLN A 73 -8.22 -8.08 -4.29
C GLN A 73 -7.49 -9.35 -3.81
N LEU A 74 -6.97 -9.35 -2.58
CA LEU A 74 -6.37 -10.55 -1.97
C LEU A 74 -7.40 -11.68 -1.82
N GLU A 75 -8.62 -11.38 -1.36
CA GLU A 75 -9.72 -12.36 -1.28
C GLU A 75 -10.05 -12.98 -2.64
N GLN A 76 -9.92 -12.20 -3.73
CA GLN A 76 -10.13 -12.65 -5.11
C GLN A 76 -8.91 -13.37 -5.72
N GLY A 77 -7.84 -13.57 -4.93
CA GLY A 77 -6.66 -14.29 -5.37
C GLY A 77 -5.61 -13.45 -6.10
N ALA A 78 -5.67 -12.12 -5.98
CA ALA A 78 -4.63 -11.27 -6.56
C ALA A 78 -3.26 -11.61 -5.97
N PRO A 79 -2.22 -11.79 -6.81
CA PRO A 79 -0.90 -12.20 -6.35
C PRO A 79 -0.18 -11.03 -5.66
N ALA A 80 0.03 -11.15 -4.37
CA ALA A 80 0.88 -10.26 -3.60
C ALA A 80 1.62 -11.07 -2.54
N ASP A 81 2.78 -10.59 -2.13
CA ASP A 81 3.62 -11.24 -1.11
C ASP A 81 3.45 -10.57 0.26
N ILE A 82 3.18 -9.27 0.27
CA ILE A 82 3.03 -8.45 1.48
C ILE A 82 1.74 -7.64 1.39
N PHE A 83 1.04 -7.54 2.51
CA PHE A 83 -0.09 -6.62 2.68
C PHE A 83 0.18 -5.66 3.84
N ILE A 84 0.02 -4.34 3.58
CA ILE A 84 0.13 -3.25 4.56
C ILE A 84 -1.19 -2.49 4.58
N SER A 85 -1.92 -2.58 5.68
CA SER A 85 -3.19 -1.87 5.87
C SER A 85 -2.98 -0.58 6.66
N ALA A 86 -3.86 0.40 6.47
CA ALA A 86 -3.91 1.64 7.25
C ALA A 86 -4.90 1.55 8.44
N ASP A 87 -5.48 0.39 8.68
CA ASP A 87 -6.24 0.06 9.87
C ASP A 87 -6.12 -1.43 10.21
N THR A 88 -6.50 -1.78 11.43
CA THR A 88 -6.54 -3.16 11.89
C THR A 88 -7.72 -3.95 11.32
N ASP A 89 -8.84 -3.29 11.02
CA ASP A 89 -10.07 -3.96 10.58
C ASP A 89 -9.86 -4.70 9.24
N TRP A 90 -9.18 -4.08 8.26
CA TRP A 90 -8.90 -4.73 6.99
C TRP A 90 -7.81 -5.80 7.08
N MET A 91 -6.90 -5.67 8.05
CA MET A 91 -5.97 -6.75 8.38
C MET A 91 -6.69 -7.93 9.05
N ASP A 92 -7.63 -7.66 9.98
CA ASP A 92 -8.48 -8.68 10.62
C ASP A 92 -9.40 -9.37 9.60
N TYR A 93 -9.97 -8.58 8.66
CA TYR A 93 -10.71 -9.13 7.53
C TYR A 93 -9.86 -10.12 6.72
N SER A 94 -8.63 -9.73 6.36
CA SER A 94 -7.71 -10.56 5.59
C SER A 94 -7.29 -11.81 6.35
N SER A 95 -7.11 -11.71 7.68
CA SER A 95 -6.89 -12.85 8.57
C SER A 95 -8.08 -13.80 8.56
N GLY A 96 -9.31 -13.29 8.75
CA GLY A 96 -10.53 -14.08 8.71
C GLY A 96 -10.77 -14.77 7.35
N LYS A 97 -10.32 -14.17 6.26
CA LYS A 97 -10.33 -14.76 4.90
C LYS A 97 -9.15 -15.67 4.62
N LYS A 98 -8.21 -15.82 5.56
CA LYS A 98 -6.99 -16.62 5.42
C LYS A 98 -6.11 -16.20 4.23
N THR A 99 -6.14 -14.91 3.88
CA THR A 99 -5.32 -14.36 2.79
C THR A 99 -3.96 -13.88 3.26
N ILE A 100 -3.74 -13.81 4.57
CA ILE A 100 -2.46 -13.45 5.18
C ILE A 100 -1.99 -14.53 6.16
N SER A 101 -0.70 -14.51 6.49
CA SER A 101 -0.09 -15.31 7.54
C SER A 101 -0.08 -14.55 8.86
N ASP A 102 -0.97 -14.88 9.78
CA ASP A 102 -1.06 -14.22 11.09
C ASP A 102 0.23 -14.31 11.91
N ALA A 103 1.01 -15.37 11.71
CA ALA A 103 2.31 -15.54 12.37
C ALA A 103 3.33 -14.43 11.97
N THR A 104 3.12 -13.75 10.85
CA THR A 104 3.99 -12.67 10.35
C THR A 104 3.45 -11.28 10.64
N ARG A 105 2.21 -11.18 11.13
CA ARG A 105 1.53 -9.92 11.38
C ARG A 105 2.21 -9.12 12.49
N VAL A 106 2.50 -7.86 12.21
CA VAL A 106 3.03 -6.91 13.19
C VAL A 106 2.46 -5.51 12.94
N ASN A 107 2.36 -4.71 14.02
CA ASN A 107 2.04 -3.30 13.91
C ASN A 107 3.33 -2.53 13.53
N LEU A 108 3.34 -1.93 12.35
CA LEU A 108 4.53 -1.32 11.77
C LEU A 108 4.66 0.15 12.15
N LEU A 109 3.58 0.93 11.97
CA LEU A 109 3.57 2.38 12.08
C LEU A 109 2.29 2.88 12.75
N GLY A 110 2.31 4.14 13.19
CA GLY A 110 1.14 4.94 13.55
C GLY A 110 0.99 6.16 12.64
N ASN A 111 -0.14 6.86 12.75
CA ASN A 111 -0.39 8.10 12.02
C ASN A 111 -1.35 9.01 12.80
N LYS A 112 -1.68 10.17 12.21
CA LYS A 112 -2.68 11.12 12.71
C LYS A 112 -3.54 11.58 11.56
N ILE A 113 -4.80 11.91 11.82
CA ILE A 113 -5.65 12.61 10.85
C ILE A 113 -5.61 14.11 11.10
N VAL A 114 -5.61 14.86 10.00
CA VAL A 114 -5.54 16.32 9.98
C VAL A 114 -6.61 16.88 9.05
N LEU A 115 -7.02 18.09 9.34
CA LEU A 115 -7.85 18.91 8.47
C LEU A 115 -6.96 19.73 7.56
N ILE A 116 -7.20 19.65 6.26
CA ILE A 116 -6.46 20.38 5.23
C ILE A 116 -7.38 21.30 4.44
N ALA A 117 -6.77 22.33 3.87
CA ALA A 117 -7.37 23.22 2.88
C ALA A 117 -6.41 23.39 1.68
N PRO A 118 -6.88 23.90 0.52
CA PRO A 118 -6.00 24.30 -0.57
C PRO A 118 -4.92 25.27 -0.08
N LYS A 119 -3.74 25.20 -0.67
CA LYS A 119 -2.57 26.01 -0.27
C LYS A 119 -2.91 27.50 -0.17
N ASP A 120 -3.67 28.02 -1.15
CA ASP A 120 -4.04 29.43 -1.26
C ASP A 120 -5.29 29.84 -0.48
N SER A 121 -5.89 28.88 0.24
CA SER A 121 -7.06 29.16 1.10
C SER A 121 -6.76 30.25 2.12
N LYS A 122 -7.72 31.14 2.36
CA LYS A 122 -7.62 32.21 3.37
C LYS A 122 -8.04 31.74 4.78
N LEU A 123 -8.43 30.47 4.92
CA LEU A 123 -8.77 29.91 6.22
C LEU A 123 -7.53 29.92 7.14
N ALA A 124 -7.73 30.42 8.34
CA ALA A 124 -6.74 30.35 9.42
C ALA A 124 -6.72 28.96 10.05
N ASP A 125 -5.68 28.70 10.83
CA ASP A 125 -5.60 27.50 11.66
C ASP A 125 -6.78 27.45 12.65
N VAL A 126 -7.34 26.26 12.82
CA VAL A 126 -8.50 26.01 13.68
C VAL A 126 -8.16 25.01 14.79
N LYS A 127 -8.71 25.27 15.97
CA LYS A 127 -8.66 24.30 17.06
C LYS A 127 -9.84 23.33 16.91
N ILE A 128 -9.53 22.06 16.65
CA ILE A 128 -10.52 20.98 16.56
C ILE A 128 -10.78 20.42 17.97
N GLY A 129 -12.04 20.35 18.37
CA GLY A 129 -12.47 19.87 19.67
C GLY A 129 -13.98 19.78 19.77
N GLN A 130 -14.52 19.62 20.98
CA GLN A 130 -15.96 19.63 21.22
C GLN A 130 -16.59 20.95 20.72
N GLY A 131 -17.71 20.84 19.99
CA GLY A 131 -18.40 21.98 19.40
C GLY A 131 -17.73 22.53 18.14
N PHE A 132 -16.73 21.85 17.58
CA PHE A 132 -16.13 22.22 16.29
C PHE A 132 -17.16 22.13 15.15
N ASP A 133 -17.43 23.25 14.51
CA ASP A 133 -18.40 23.32 13.41
C ASP A 133 -17.71 23.21 12.04
N LEU A 134 -17.46 21.98 11.62
CA LEU A 134 -16.83 21.67 10.34
C LEU A 134 -17.73 22.09 9.16
N ALA A 135 -19.06 21.96 9.30
CA ALA A 135 -20.01 22.33 8.27
C ALA A 135 -19.98 23.83 7.98
N LYS A 136 -19.94 24.66 9.03
CA LYS A 136 -19.78 26.10 8.92
C LYS A 136 -18.43 26.49 8.31
N LEU A 137 -17.35 25.82 8.72
CA LEU A 137 -16.01 26.09 8.18
C LEU A 137 -15.93 25.81 6.69
N ALA A 138 -16.61 24.77 6.21
CA ALA A 138 -16.64 24.41 4.78
C ALA A 138 -17.47 25.40 3.95
N GLY A 139 -18.35 26.21 4.56
CA GLY A 139 -19.25 27.08 3.83
C GLY A 139 -20.08 26.30 2.80
N ASP A 140 -20.13 26.75 1.56
CA ASP A 140 -20.81 26.04 0.47
C ASP A 140 -19.94 24.95 -0.18
N GLY A 141 -18.69 24.82 0.24
CA GLY A 141 -17.72 23.88 -0.31
C GLY A 141 -17.90 22.42 0.16
N LYS A 142 -17.25 21.52 -0.52
CA LYS A 142 -17.18 20.10 -0.14
C LYS A 142 -16.02 19.81 0.80
N ILE A 143 -16.17 18.71 1.54
CA ILE A 143 -15.16 18.17 2.46
C ILE A 143 -14.74 16.82 1.90
N ALA A 144 -13.50 16.69 1.44
CA ALA A 144 -12.98 15.43 0.89
C ALA A 144 -12.43 14.51 1.99
N THR A 145 -12.76 13.23 1.91
CA THR A 145 -12.10 12.15 2.68
C THR A 145 -12.33 10.82 1.96
N GLY A 146 -11.73 9.74 2.44
CA GLY A 146 -12.06 8.41 1.93
C GLY A 146 -13.50 8.02 2.26
N ASP A 147 -14.06 7.05 1.52
CA ASP A 147 -15.39 6.51 1.84
C ASP A 147 -15.45 6.08 3.31
N VAL A 148 -16.40 6.67 4.05
CA VAL A 148 -16.49 6.48 5.51
C VAL A 148 -16.95 5.10 5.94
N LYS A 149 -17.46 4.28 5.00
CA LYS A 149 -17.89 2.91 5.26
C LYS A 149 -16.77 1.90 5.06
N ALA A 150 -15.79 2.22 4.22
CA ALA A 150 -14.79 1.25 3.78
C ALA A 150 -13.34 1.73 3.90
N VAL A 151 -13.04 2.97 3.50
CA VAL A 151 -11.67 3.47 3.43
C VAL A 151 -11.19 3.88 4.83
N PRO A 152 -10.02 3.40 5.30
CA PRO A 152 -9.56 3.64 6.66
C PRO A 152 -9.61 5.11 7.11
N VAL A 153 -9.06 6.05 6.33
CA VAL A 153 -9.09 7.48 6.71
C VAL A 153 -10.52 8.01 6.88
N GLY A 154 -11.45 7.57 6.04
CA GLY A 154 -12.87 7.94 6.14
C GLY A 154 -13.53 7.40 7.41
N LYS A 155 -13.22 6.15 7.80
CA LYS A 155 -13.67 5.54 9.05
C LYS A 155 -13.17 6.32 10.26
N TYR A 156 -11.89 6.68 10.28
CA TYR A 156 -11.31 7.50 11.36
C TYR A 156 -11.91 8.91 11.39
N ALA A 157 -12.08 9.54 10.22
CA ALA A 157 -12.71 10.87 10.11
C ALA A 157 -14.13 10.86 10.67
N LYS A 158 -14.95 9.87 10.28
CA LYS A 158 -16.31 9.72 10.79
C LYS A 158 -16.30 9.52 12.31
N ALA A 159 -15.53 8.58 12.83
CA ALA A 159 -15.43 8.32 14.26
C ALA A 159 -15.05 9.58 15.06
N ALA A 160 -14.06 10.34 14.57
CA ALA A 160 -13.65 11.59 15.19
C ALA A 160 -14.76 12.62 15.22
N LEU A 161 -15.44 12.84 14.10
CA LEU A 161 -16.51 13.81 13.98
C LEU A 161 -17.75 13.43 14.77
N GLU A 162 -18.09 12.13 14.85
CA GLU A 162 -19.17 11.63 15.72
C GLU A 162 -18.88 11.93 17.19
N LYS A 163 -17.67 11.61 17.66
CA LYS A 163 -17.23 11.88 19.03
C LYS A 163 -17.22 13.38 19.36
N LEU A 164 -16.88 14.23 18.40
CA LEU A 164 -16.85 15.68 18.56
C LEU A 164 -18.22 16.36 18.34
N GLY A 165 -19.26 15.58 17.98
CA GLY A 165 -20.60 16.09 17.71
C GLY A 165 -20.74 16.85 16.39
N ALA A 166 -19.77 16.72 15.48
CA ALA A 166 -19.72 17.49 14.22
C ALA A 166 -20.19 16.70 12.99
N TRP A 167 -20.44 15.39 13.11
CA TRP A 167 -20.72 14.51 11.97
C TRP A 167 -22.02 14.86 11.26
N GLN A 168 -23.14 14.93 11.97
CA GLN A 168 -24.48 15.10 11.37
C GLN A 168 -24.60 16.36 10.51
N ALA A 169 -24.04 17.48 10.98
CA ALA A 169 -24.07 18.73 10.24
C ALA A 169 -23.14 18.70 9.00
N ALA A 170 -22.02 17.98 9.09
CA ALA A 170 -21.02 17.92 8.03
C ALA A 170 -21.31 16.84 6.98
N GLU A 171 -22.01 15.76 7.34
CA GLU A 171 -22.25 14.58 6.48
C GLU A 171 -22.71 14.92 5.06
N PRO A 172 -23.69 15.84 4.83
CA PRO A 172 -24.16 16.16 3.47
C PRO A 172 -23.11 16.86 2.59
N LYS A 173 -22.04 17.36 3.21
CA LYS A 173 -20.98 18.09 2.51
C LYS A 173 -19.82 17.20 2.08
N PHE A 174 -19.80 15.95 2.52
CA PHE A 174 -18.67 15.06 2.18
C PHE A 174 -18.65 14.67 0.70
N ALA A 175 -17.48 14.80 0.09
CA ALA A 175 -17.08 14.16 -1.15
C ALA A 175 -16.22 12.95 -0.79
N MET A 176 -16.83 11.77 -0.87
CA MET A 176 -16.17 10.51 -0.50
C MET A 176 -15.36 9.97 -1.66
N ALA A 177 -14.07 9.80 -1.45
CA ALA A 177 -13.13 9.31 -2.44
C ALA A 177 -12.79 7.82 -2.23
N GLU A 178 -12.31 7.19 -3.27
CA GLU A 178 -11.88 5.78 -3.25
C GLU A 178 -10.64 5.51 -2.40
N SER A 179 -9.84 6.53 -2.11
CA SER A 179 -8.64 6.44 -1.27
C SER A 179 -8.30 7.78 -0.65
N VAL A 180 -7.39 7.80 0.36
CA VAL A 180 -6.90 9.04 0.96
C VAL A 180 -6.18 9.93 -0.06
N ARG A 181 -5.43 9.35 -1.01
CA ARG A 181 -4.72 10.12 -2.04
C ARG A 181 -5.67 10.72 -3.07
N ALA A 182 -6.77 10.05 -3.39
CA ALA A 182 -7.83 10.65 -4.19
C ALA A 182 -8.51 11.82 -3.46
N ALA A 183 -8.79 11.67 -2.16
CA ALA A 183 -9.33 12.76 -1.35
C ALA A 183 -8.37 13.96 -1.26
N LEU A 184 -7.08 13.71 -1.03
CA LEU A 184 -6.03 14.73 -1.03
C LEU A 184 -6.01 15.51 -2.35
N ALA A 185 -6.07 14.80 -3.48
CA ALA A 185 -6.05 15.41 -4.81
C ALA A 185 -7.24 16.33 -5.07
N LEU A 186 -8.44 16.01 -4.53
CA LEU A 186 -9.61 16.91 -4.64
C LEU A 186 -9.35 18.26 -3.96
N VAL A 187 -8.68 18.25 -2.81
CA VAL A 187 -8.33 19.49 -2.09
C VAL A 187 -7.19 20.22 -2.78
N SER A 188 -6.14 19.49 -3.18
CA SER A 188 -4.96 20.06 -3.85
C SER A 188 -5.32 20.78 -5.16
N ARG A 189 -6.34 20.28 -5.88
CA ARG A 189 -6.86 20.90 -7.11
C ARG A 189 -7.94 21.95 -6.88
N GLY A 190 -8.33 22.21 -5.62
CA GLY A 190 -9.40 23.16 -5.27
C GLY A 190 -10.81 22.68 -5.58
N GLU A 191 -11.01 21.38 -5.85
CA GLU A 191 -12.33 20.78 -6.09
C GLU A 191 -13.09 20.53 -4.76
N ALA A 192 -12.38 20.47 -3.64
CA ALA A 192 -12.94 20.46 -2.29
C ALA A 192 -12.33 21.60 -1.47
N ALA A 193 -13.18 22.28 -0.69
CA ALA A 193 -12.76 23.40 0.16
C ALA A 193 -11.91 22.92 1.35
N LEU A 194 -12.20 21.72 1.85
CA LEU A 194 -11.54 21.10 2.99
C LEU A 194 -11.31 19.62 2.70
N GLY A 195 -10.40 19.01 3.46
CA GLY A 195 -10.23 17.55 3.45
C GLY A 195 -9.77 17.02 4.80
N ILE A 196 -10.10 15.75 5.07
CA ILE A 196 -9.56 15.01 6.20
C ILE A 196 -8.71 13.88 5.64
N VAL A 197 -7.41 13.97 5.90
CA VAL A 197 -6.38 13.06 5.38
C VAL A 197 -5.40 12.71 6.50
N TYR A 198 -4.45 11.82 6.23
CA TYR A 198 -3.37 11.61 7.20
C TYR A 198 -2.34 12.74 7.15
N GLU A 199 -1.69 13.00 8.28
CA GLU A 199 -0.65 14.03 8.39
C GLU A 199 0.48 13.81 7.39
N THR A 200 0.87 12.55 7.19
CA THR A 200 1.91 12.17 6.22
C THR A 200 1.52 12.49 4.77
N ASP A 201 0.25 12.32 4.41
CA ASP A 201 -0.25 12.68 3.07
C ASP A 201 -0.24 14.18 2.85
N ALA A 202 -0.66 14.95 3.85
CA ALA A 202 -0.68 16.41 3.77
C ALA A 202 0.74 17.00 3.63
N LYS A 203 1.73 16.40 4.28
CA LYS A 203 3.13 16.87 4.27
C LYS A 203 3.83 16.69 2.92
N VAL A 204 3.39 15.75 2.10
CA VAL A 204 4.03 15.46 0.80
C VAL A 204 3.37 16.14 -0.38
N ASP A 205 2.24 16.82 -0.19
CA ASP A 205 1.53 17.54 -1.25
C ASP A 205 1.64 19.06 -1.04
N PRO A 206 2.40 19.78 -1.88
CA PRO A 206 2.57 21.22 -1.75
C PRO A 206 1.31 22.03 -2.11
N GLY A 207 0.29 21.40 -2.71
CA GLY A 207 -0.98 22.04 -3.10
C GLY A 207 -1.96 22.22 -1.94
N VAL A 208 -1.63 21.69 -0.74
CA VAL A 208 -2.48 21.80 0.45
C VAL A 208 -1.71 22.40 1.63
N LYS A 209 -2.47 22.83 2.63
CA LYS A 209 -1.95 23.20 3.95
C LYS A 209 -2.77 22.51 5.04
N ILE A 210 -2.11 22.13 6.13
CA ILE A 210 -2.78 21.67 7.35
C ILE A 210 -3.31 22.90 8.07
N ILE A 211 -4.58 22.89 8.43
CA ILE A 211 -5.25 23.97 9.20
C ILE A 211 -5.73 23.49 10.57
N GLY A 212 -5.65 22.21 10.88
CA GLY A 212 -5.98 21.66 12.19
C GLY A 212 -5.62 20.19 12.32
N ALA A 213 -5.38 19.74 13.54
CA ALA A 213 -5.17 18.34 13.86
C ALA A 213 -6.31 17.82 14.74
N PHE A 214 -6.79 16.63 14.45
CA PHE A 214 -7.79 15.97 15.28
C PHE A 214 -7.18 15.48 16.58
N PRO A 215 -7.89 15.65 17.73
CA PRO A 215 -7.43 15.09 19.00
C PRO A 215 -7.24 13.58 18.90
N ALA A 216 -6.14 13.07 19.46
CA ALA A 216 -5.81 11.65 19.40
C ALA A 216 -6.87 10.74 20.06
N ASP A 217 -7.59 11.27 21.02
CA ASP A 217 -8.68 10.58 21.71
C ASP A 217 -10.03 10.70 20.99
N SER A 218 -10.12 11.45 19.88
CA SER A 218 -11.37 11.59 19.10
C SER A 218 -11.68 10.37 18.22
N HIS A 219 -10.73 9.50 17.98
CA HIS A 219 -10.86 8.33 17.13
C HIS A 219 -10.01 7.17 17.67
N PRO A 220 -10.23 5.91 17.23
CA PRO A 220 -9.32 4.81 17.55
C PRO A 220 -7.89 5.09 17.09
N ALA A 221 -6.91 4.52 17.79
CA ALA A 221 -5.50 4.66 17.38
C ALA A 221 -5.30 4.22 15.94
N ILE A 222 -4.64 5.05 15.16
CA ILE A 222 -4.31 4.75 13.76
C ILE A 222 -3.07 3.87 13.74
N ILE A 223 -3.24 2.63 13.33
CA ILE A 223 -2.19 1.62 13.29
C ILE A 223 -2.12 1.06 11.86
N TYR A 224 -0.89 0.93 11.37
CA TYR A 224 -0.58 0.29 10.11
C TYR A 224 0.00 -1.11 10.38
N PRO A 225 -0.82 -2.15 10.37
CA PRO A 225 -0.31 -3.51 10.44
C PRO A 225 0.24 -3.95 9.08
N VAL A 226 1.24 -4.83 9.12
CA VAL A 226 1.80 -5.51 7.97
C VAL A 226 1.82 -7.01 8.20
N ALA A 227 1.61 -7.79 7.15
CA ALA A 227 1.75 -9.24 7.16
C ALA A 227 2.21 -9.75 5.80
N ALA A 228 2.86 -10.91 5.77
CA ALA A 228 3.00 -11.68 4.55
C ALA A 228 1.63 -12.25 4.14
N THR A 229 1.37 -12.35 2.85
CA THR A 229 0.18 -13.04 2.35
C THR A 229 0.31 -14.56 2.51
N ALA A 230 -0.78 -15.28 2.40
CA ALA A 230 -0.77 -16.74 2.46
C ALA A 230 -0.02 -17.39 1.29
N THR A 231 0.17 -16.65 0.19
CA THR A 231 0.86 -17.08 -1.03
C THR A 231 2.23 -16.43 -1.19
N ALA A 232 2.74 -15.79 -0.14
CA ALA A 232 4.01 -15.06 -0.16
C ALA A 232 5.20 -15.98 -0.50
N LYS A 233 6.14 -15.43 -1.28
CA LYS A 233 7.41 -16.07 -1.58
C LYS A 233 8.37 -15.99 -0.39
N THR A 234 9.43 -16.78 -0.44
CA THR A 234 10.45 -16.86 0.62
C THR A 234 11.09 -15.51 0.97
N ASP A 235 11.24 -14.62 0.00
CA ASP A 235 11.84 -13.29 0.21
C ASP A 235 10.98 -12.32 1.05
N ALA A 236 9.69 -12.65 1.25
CA ALA A 236 8.77 -11.85 2.07
C ALA A 236 9.26 -11.68 3.52
N THR A 237 9.86 -12.71 4.11
CA THR A 237 10.37 -12.65 5.49
C THR A 237 11.53 -11.66 5.63
N GLY A 238 12.45 -11.65 4.66
CA GLY A 238 13.57 -10.70 4.63
C GLY A 238 13.09 -9.26 4.50
N TYR A 239 12.09 -9.01 3.65
CA TYR A 239 11.50 -7.70 3.49
C TYR A 239 10.76 -7.22 4.75
N LEU A 240 9.97 -8.09 5.41
CA LEU A 240 9.32 -7.76 6.69
C LEU A 240 10.34 -7.42 7.77
N ALA A 241 11.45 -8.16 7.86
CA ALA A 241 12.53 -7.85 8.78
C ALA A 241 13.17 -6.50 8.48
N PHE A 242 13.39 -6.18 7.20
CA PHE A 242 13.91 -4.89 6.77
C PHE A 242 12.98 -3.74 7.16
N LEU A 243 11.66 -3.81 6.87
CA LEU A 243 10.69 -2.77 7.23
C LEU A 243 10.65 -2.47 8.74
N ARG A 244 11.00 -3.45 9.57
CA ARG A 244 11.06 -3.30 11.04
C ARG A 244 12.41 -2.75 11.54
N SER A 245 13.42 -2.71 10.68
CA SER A 245 14.77 -2.28 11.05
C SER A 245 14.89 -0.75 11.10
N ALA A 246 15.95 -0.26 11.74
CA ALA A 246 16.30 1.16 11.74
C ALA A 246 16.65 1.69 10.34
N ALA A 247 17.02 0.81 9.41
CA ALA A 247 17.39 1.19 8.04
C ALA A 247 16.19 1.53 7.15
N ALA A 248 14.96 1.22 7.60
CA ALA A 248 13.71 1.56 6.91
C ALA A 248 12.98 2.74 7.58
N LYS A 249 13.52 3.28 8.67
CA LYS A 249 13.00 4.44 9.42
C LYS A 249 13.75 5.70 9.04
#